data_c82cdea17de37d0fd87e7e95b18cc1ed
#
_entry.id   c82cdea17de37d0fd87e7e95b18cc1ed
#
_cell.length_a   1.000
_cell.length_b   1.000
_cell.length_c   1.000
_cell.angle_alpha   90.00
_cell.angle_beta   90.00
_cell.angle_gamma   90.00
#
_symmetry.space_group_name_H-M   'P 1'
#
loop_
_entity.id
_entity.type
_entity.pdbx_description
1 polymer ?
#
loop_
_entity_poly.entity_id
_entity_poly.type
_entity_poly.pdbx_seq_one_letter_code
_entity_poly.pdbx_strand_id
1 'polypeptide(L)'
;ENGKDPYLEDIGTLWLLHFLLIHTDYATIYKTTFVDYHRQRNIVEKSKLQNYIKHVCFDETGYKNLYNDNTVKRDIGVMLHNYCAKNGSNVNVEDSNSLFAPLNLICETVKDTYRFNYDTRSDVPSLIFLYALLEKFSGRNSISFEDIAELALIFCLTNNDLLNIINHLCDLYPTEIVFSDVAGIKELQFRATLNSIDVL
;
A
#
# COMPACT_ATOMS: atom_id res chain seq x y z
N GLU A 1 25.40 14.93 -8.09
CA GLU A 1 24.11 15.25 -8.76
C GLU A 1 23.05 14.52 -7.97
N ASN A 2 22.17 15.30 -7.36
CA ASN A 2 21.18 14.77 -6.42
C ASN A 2 20.19 13.89 -7.17
N GLY A 3 20.12 12.62 -6.82
CA GLY A 3 19.18 11.64 -7.37
C GLY A 3 17.73 11.96 -7.02
N LYS A 4 17.27 13.14 -7.44
CA LYS A 4 15.87 13.55 -7.34
C LYS A 4 15.17 13.14 -8.62
N ASP A 5 14.07 12.41 -8.47
CA ASP A 5 13.15 12.07 -9.54
C ASP A 5 12.04 13.14 -9.64
N PRO A 6 12.31 14.28 -10.31
CA PRO A 6 11.38 15.41 -10.34
C PRO A 6 10.12 15.13 -11.18
N TYR A 7 10.15 14.09 -12.00
CA TYR A 7 9.05 13.72 -12.90
C TYR A 7 8.32 12.46 -12.44
N LEU A 8 8.76 11.83 -11.33
CA LEU A 8 8.17 10.61 -10.77
C LEU A 8 8.13 9.44 -11.79
N GLU A 9 9.24 9.29 -12.53
CA GLU A 9 9.39 8.23 -13.54
C GLU A 9 9.96 6.94 -12.94
N ASP A 10 10.63 7.04 -11.79
CA ASP A 10 11.17 5.89 -11.09
C ASP A 10 10.08 5.14 -10.34
N ILE A 11 9.96 3.83 -10.61
CA ILE A 11 8.92 2.99 -9.98
C ILE A 11 9.12 2.88 -8.46
N GLY A 12 10.36 2.89 -7.97
CA GLY A 12 10.67 2.87 -6.55
C GLY A 12 10.15 4.14 -5.87
N THR A 13 10.33 5.31 -6.49
CA THR A 13 9.76 6.57 -6.00
C THR A 13 8.23 6.48 -5.89
N LEU A 14 7.55 5.90 -6.87
CA LEU A 14 6.09 5.72 -6.82
C LEU A 14 5.66 4.76 -5.69
N TRP A 15 6.39 3.67 -5.47
CA TRP A 15 6.14 2.76 -4.34
C TRP A 15 6.32 3.45 -2.98
N LEU A 16 7.38 4.25 -2.83
CA LEU A 16 7.61 5.01 -1.61
C LEU A 16 6.49 6.03 -1.37
N LEU A 17 6.12 6.80 -2.39
CA LEU A 17 5.04 7.78 -2.29
C LEU A 17 3.70 7.14 -1.97
N HIS A 18 3.40 5.99 -2.58
CA HIS A 18 2.20 5.22 -2.27
C HIS A 18 2.15 4.81 -0.79
N PHE A 19 3.24 4.23 -0.27
CA PHE A 19 3.31 3.89 1.15
C PHE A 19 3.15 5.11 2.06
N LEU A 20 3.88 6.19 1.79
CA LEU A 20 3.82 7.42 2.59
C LEU A 20 2.41 8.04 2.58
N LEU A 21 1.73 8.03 1.44
CA LEU A 21 0.36 8.52 1.32
C LEU A 21 -0.61 7.73 2.20
N ILE A 22 -0.47 6.40 2.25
CA ILE A 22 -1.34 5.54 3.06
C ILE A 22 -0.97 5.59 4.54
N HIS A 23 0.32 5.75 4.83
CA HIS A 23 0.81 5.82 6.21
C HIS A 23 0.43 7.12 6.92
N THR A 24 0.20 8.21 6.18
CA THR A 24 -0.22 9.50 6.74
C THR A 24 -1.67 9.48 7.24
N ASP A 25 -1.95 10.25 8.29
CA ASP A 25 -3.31 10.42 8.81
C ASP A 25 -4.17 11.38 7.98
N TYR A 26 -3.58 12.11 7.04
CA TYR A 26 -4.30 13.08 6.22
C TYR A 26 -5.05 12.47 5.04
N ALA A 27 -4.66 11.30 4.56
CA ALA A 27 -5.23 10.63 3.39
C ALA A 27 -6.23 9.54 3.77
N THR A 28 -7.23 9.87 4.61
CA THR A 28 -8.18 8.92 5.20
C THR A 28 -8.80 7.95 4.19
N ILE A 29 -9.23 8.43 3.01
CA ILE A 29 -9.84 7.57 1.96
C ILE A 29 -8.85 6.51 1.47
N TYR A 30 -7.58 6.87 1.24
CA TYR A 30 -6.54 5.95 0.78
C TYR A 30 -6.22 4.93 1.88
N LYS A 31 -5.96 5.39 3.10
CA LYS A 31 -5.68 4.54 4.26
C LYS A 31 -6.83 3.55 4.51
N THR A 32 -8.06 4.03 4.62
CA THR A 32 -9.24 3.19 4.83
C THR A 32 -9.43 2.17 3.70
N THR A 33 -9.17 2.55 2.45
CA THR A 33 -9.32 1.64 1.31
C THR A 33 -8.25 0.56 1.29
N PHE A 34 -6.98 0.91 1.42
CA PHE A 34 -5.87 -0.04 1.28
C PHE A 34 -5.56 -0.83 2.55
N VAL A 35 -5.95 -0.36 3.73
CA VAL A 35 -5.72 -1.05 5.00
C VAL A 35 -7.00 -1.77 5.46
N ASP A 36 -8.05 -1.00 5.77
CA ASP A 36 -9.21 -1.54 6.48
C ASP A 36 -10.17 -2.29 5.55
N TYR A 37 -10.51 -1.67 4.41
CA TYR A 37 -11.44 -2.27 3.45
C TYR A 37 -10.79 -3.45 2.72
N HIS A 38 -9.53 -3.32 2.30
CA HIS A 38 -8.76 -4.35 1.60
C HIS A 38 -8.61 -5.63 2.44
N ARG A 39 -8.38 -5.51 3.75
CA ARG A 39 -8.32 -6.66 4.69
C ARG A 39 -9.57 -7.55 4.63
N GLN A 40 -10.72 -6.97 4.32
CA GLN A 40 -12.00 -7.66 4.33
C GLN A 40 -12.47 -8.08 2.93
N ARG A 41 -12.04 -7.36 1.89
CA ARG A 41 -12.61 -7.49 0.54
C ARG A 41 -11.59 -7.20 -0.54
N ASN A 42 -11.48 -8.10 -1.51
CA ASN A 42 -10.65 -7.90 -2.70
C ASN A 42 -11.36 -7.10 -3.81
N ILE A 43 -12.68 -6.96 -3.75
CA ILE A 43 -13.48 -6.24 -4.75
C ILE A 43 -13.94 -4.91 -4.17
N VAL A 44 -13.71 -3.83 -4.92
CA VAL A 44 -14.07 -2.46 -4.58
C VAL A 44 -15.22 -2.00 -5.48
N GLU A 45 -16.45 -2.08 -4.98
CA GLU A 45 -17.60 -1.42 -5.60
C GLU A 45 -17.72 -0.01 -4.98
N LYS A 46 -17.77 1.04 -5.81
CA LYS A 46 -17.80 2.44 -5.32
C LYS A 46 -18.85 2.70 -4.25
N SER A 47 -20.06 2.16 -4.44
CA SER A 47 -21.17 2.35 -3.49
C SER A 47 -20.91 1.64 -2.15
N LYS A 48 -20.34 0.44 -2.18
CA LYS A 48 -20.00 -0.31 -0.96
C LYS A 48 -18.84 0.34 -0.21
N LEU A 49 -17.82 0.81 -0.93
CA LEU A 49 -16.71 1.55 -0.33
C LEU A 49 -17.20 2.87 0.29
N GLN A 50 -18.08 3.61 -0.39
CA GLN A 50 -18.66 4.83 0.14
C GLN A 50 -19.41 4.58 1.47
N ASN A 51 -20.23 3.53 1.51
CA ASN A 51 -20.96 3.17 2.73
C ASN A 51 -20.01 2.74 3.86
N TYR A 52 -18.96 1.99 3.54
CA TYR A 52 -17.96 1.58 4.50
C TYR A 52 -17.21 2.76 5.11
N ILE A 53 -16.72 3.69 4.28
CA ILE A 53 -16.03 4.89 4.75
C ILE A 53 -16.94 5.75 5.64
N LYS A 54 -18.22 5.90 5.25
CA LYS A 54 -19.20 6.65 6.06
C LYS A 54 -19.40 5.99 7.43
N HIS A 55 -19.47 4.66 7.46
CA HIS A 55 -19.65 3.91 8.71
C HIS A 55 -18.43 4.07 9.63
N VAL A 56 -17.22 3.90 9.12
CA VAL A 56 -15.97 4.07 9.87
C VAL A 56 -15.86 5.51 10.42
N CYS A 57 -16.07 6.51 9.59
CA CYS A 57 -15.99 7.91 10.02
C CYS A 57 -17.09 8.30 11.01
N PHE A 58 -18.22 7.58 11.02
CA PHE A 58 -19.31 7.80 11.96
C PHE A 58 -19.00 7.20 13.34
N ASP A 59 -18.49 5.96 13.37
CA ASP A 59 -18.27 5.23 14.62
C ASP A 59 -17.11 5.80 15.47
N GLU A 60 -16.04 6.29 14.82
CA GLU A 60 -14.87 6.82 15.51
C GLU A 60 -15.14 8.13 16.26
N THR A 61 -16.10 8.94 15.82
CA THR A 61 -16.27 10.30 16.31
C THR A 61 -17.53 10.52 17.13
N GLY A 62 -18.51 9.61 17.05
CA GLY A 62 -19.83 9.79 17.68
C GLY A 62 -20.61 11.02 17.17
N TYR A 63 -20.07 11.74 16.19
CA TYR A 63 -20.70 12.89 15.55
C TYR A 63 -21.38 12.53 14.25
N LYS A 64 -22.53 13.17 14.00
CA LYS A 64 -23.23 13.06 12.72
C LYS A 64 -22.31 13.49 11.58
N ASN A 65 -22.02 12.54 10.67
CA ASN A 65 -21.41 12.75 9.36
C ASN A 65 -20.47 13.97 9.24
N LEU A 66 -19.19 13.80 9.57
CA LEU A 66 -18.17 14.83 9.33
C LEU A 66 -18.03 15.19 7.84
N TYR A 67 -18.42 14.29 6.95
CA TYR A 67 -18.28 14.46 5.51
C TYR A 67 -19.59 14.30 4.78
N ASN A 68 -19.85 15.22 3.85
CA ASN A 68 -20.98 15.15 2.93
C ASN A 68 -20.80 13.96 1.98
N ASP A 69 -21.90 13.27 1.66
CA ASP A 69 -21.94 12.12 0.73
C ASP A 69 -21.27 12.42 -0.61
N ASN A 70 -21.51 13.62 -1.16
CA ASN A 70 -20.91 14.04 -2.42
C ASN A 70 -19.40 14.23 -2.31
N THR A 71 -18.90 14.68 -1.18
CA THR A 71 -17.45 14.81 -0.91
C THR A 71 -16.80 13.43 -0.90
N VAL A 72 -17.34 12.50 -0.10
CA VAL A 72 -16.81 11.12 -0.03
C VAL A 72 -16.83 10.44 -1.40
N LYS A 73 -17.95 10.58 -2.14
CA LYS A 73 -18.08 10.01 -3.50
C LYS A 73 -17.06 10.60 -4.46
N ARG A 74 -16.85 11.92 -4.43
CA ARG A 74 -15.86 12.60 -5.26
C ARG A 74 -14.44 12.13 -4.92
N ASP A 75 -14.10 12.06 -3.66
CA ASP A 75 -12.76 11.72 -3.20
C ASP A 75 -12.42 10.24 -3.46
N ILE A 76 -13.39 9.33 -3.36
CA ILE A 76 -13.27 7.95 -3.87
C ILE A 76 -12.99 7.95 -5.37
N GLY A 77 -13.71 8.77 -6.14
CA GLY A 77 -13.50 8.92 -7.58
C GLY A 77 -12.07 9.38 -7.91
N VAL A 78 -11.56 10.37 -7.18
CA VAL A 78 -10.18 10.86 -7.32
C VAL A 78 -9.18 9.78 -6.96
N MET A 79 -9.35 9.09 -5.84
CA MET A 79 -8.48 8.01 -5.41
C MET A 79 -8.41 6.89 -6.47
N LEU A 80 -9.55 6.39 -6.93
CA LEU A 80 -9.58 5.34 -7.96
C LEU A 80 -8.96 5.82 -9.28
N HIS A 81 -9.15 7.09 -9.65
CA HIS A 81 -8.53 7.66 -10.85
C HIS A 81 -7.01 7.71 -10.75
N ASN A 82 -6.45 7.93 -9.56
CA ASN A 82 -5.00 7.94 -9.35
C ASN A 82 -4.36 6.55 -9.55
N TYR A 83 -5.11 5.46 -9.35
CA TYR A 83 -4.60 4.08 -9.49
C TYR A 83 -4.99 3.39 -10.80
N CYS A 84 -6.03 3.87 -11.48
CA CYS A 84 -6.52 3.22 -12.69
C CYS A 84 -6.33 4.15 -13.89
N ALA A 85 -5.52 3.71 -14.87
CA ALA A 85 -5.50 4.38 -16.17
C ALA A 85 -6.88 4.28 -16.82
N LYS A 86 -7.35 5.35 -17.46
CA LYS A 86 -8.59 5.30 -18.22
C LYS A 86 -8.45 4.33 -19.39
N ASN A 87 -9.23 3.25 -19.40
CA ASN A 87 -9.38 2.38 -20.56
C ASN A 87 -10.18 3.12 -21.64
N GLY A 88 -9.49 3.67 -22.62
CA GLY A 88 -10.12 4.32 -23.78
C GLY A 88 -9.12 4.57 -24.89
N SER A 89 -9.48 4.21 -26.13
CA SER A 89 -8.66 4.24 -27.33
C SER A 89 -8.26 5.64 -27.83
N ASN A 90 -8.51 6.72 -27.06
CA ASN A 90 -8.21 8.12 -27.41
C ASN A 90 -7.69 8.92 -26.22
N VAL A 91 -6.94 8.33 -25.31
CA VAL A 91 -6.31 9.08 -24.22
C VAL A 91 -4.96 9.58 -24.74
N ASN A 92 -4.85 10.88 -24.98
CA ASN A 92 -3.54 11.51 -25.12
C ASN A 92 -2.75 11.24 -23.83
N VAL A 93 -1.50 10.84 -23.96
CA VAL A 93 -0.59 10.51 -22.85
C VAL A 93 -0.49 11.68 -21.84
N GLU A 94 -0.76 12.92 -22.30
CA GLU A 94 -0.77 14.14 -21.48
C GLU A 94 -2.01 14.29 -20.58
N ASP A 95 -3.10 13.53 -20.81
CA ASP A 95 -4.35 13.59 -20.02
C ASP A 95 -4.44 12.53 -18.92
N SER A 96 -3.46 11.63 -18.79
CA SER A 96 -3.48 10.59 -17.76
C SER A 96 -2.79 11.06 -16.48
N ASN A 97 -3.48 11.91 -15.69
CA ASN A 97 -3.06 12.30 -14.34
C ASN A 97 -3.19 11.16 -13.31
N SER A 98 -3.01 9.92 -13.73
CA SER A 98 -3.13 8.74 -12.86
C SER A 98 -1.75 8.37 -12.29
N LEU A 99 -1.33 9.12 -11.27
CA LEU A 99 0.03 9.03 -10.69
C LEU A 99 0.47 7.61 -10.36
N PHE A 100 -0.41 6.81 -9.75
CA PHE A 100 -0.10 5.45 -9.29
C PHE A 100 -0.57 4.35 -10.24
N ALA A 101 -1.06 4.70 -11.45
CA ALA A 101 -1.44 3.69 -12.42
C ALA A 101 -0.29 2.73 -12.82
N PRO A 102 0.98 3.19 -12.92
CA PRO A 102 2.10 2.28 -13.18
C PRO A 102 2.28 1.17 -12.13
N LEU A 103 1.84 1.40 -10.87
CA LEU A 103 1.90 0.39 -9.82
C LEU A 103 0.89 -0.74 -10.01
N ASN A 104 -0.11 -0.55 -10.88
CA ASN A 104 -1.12 -1.56 -11.21
C ASN A 104 -1.75 -2.25 -9.99
N LEU A 105 -2.06 -1.47 -8.93
CA LEU A 105 -2.58 -1.98 -7.65
C LEU A 105 -4.09 -2.21 -7.69
N ILE A 106 -4.82 -1.42 -8.47
CA ILE A 106 -6.27 -1.50 -8.60
C ILE A 106 -6.62 -1.53 -10.08
N CYS A 107 -7.44 -2.51 -10.50
CA CYS A 107 -7.90 -2.66 -11.87
C CYS A 107 -9.43 -2.56 -11.93
N GLU A 108 -9.96 -1.78 -12.88
CA GLU A 108 -11.38 -1.77 -13.18
C GLU A 108 -11.77 -3.05 -13.91
N THR A 109 -12.76 -3.79 -13.38
CA THR A 109 -13.25 -5.04 -13.97
C THR A 109 -14.50 -4.80 -14.81
N VAL A 110 -15.46 -4.10 -14.24
CA VAL A 110 -16.66 -3.58 -14.92
C VAL A 110 -16.93 -2.18 -14.38
N LYS A 111 -17.78 -1.42 -15.05
CA LYS A 111 -18.09 -0.04 -14.67
C LYS A 111 -18.36 0.09 -13.15
N ASP A 112 -17.64 0.98 -12.50
CA ASP A 112 -17.74 1.30 -11.07
C ASP A 112 -17.38 0.13 -10.11
N THR A 113 -16.77 -0.94 -10.64
CA THR A 113 -16.31 -2.11 -9.88
C THR A 113 -14.85 -2.37 -10.20
N TYR A 114 -14.06 -2.46 -9.16
CA TYR A 114 -12.61 -2.60 -9.22
C TYR A 114 -12.18 -3.82 -8.40
N ARG A 115 -10.98 -4.32 -8.63
CA ARG A 115 -10.34 -5.31 -7.79
C ARG A 115 -8.92 -4.89 -7.43
N PHE A 116 -8.46 -5.28 -6.25
CA PHE A 116 -7.05 -5.25 -5.94
C PHE A 116 -6.32 -6.30 -6.77
N ASN A 117 -5.17 -5.92 -7.31
CA ASN A 117 -4.41 -6.77 -8.20
C ASN A 117 -3.28 -7.47 -7.45
N TYR A 118 -3.35 -8.80 -7.37
CA TYR A 118 -2.36 -9.68 -6.76
C TYR A 118 -1.54 -10.47 -7.78
N ASP A 119 -1.40 -9.96 -9.01
CA ASP A 119 -0.44 -10.51 -9.95
C ASP A 119 0.98 -10.44 -9.34
N THR A 120 1.87 -11.33 -9.77
CA THR A 120 3.24 -11.40 -9.22
C THR A 120 3.90 -10.02 -9.15
N ARG A 121 4.39 -9.67 -7.94
CA ARG A 121 4.95 -8.36 -7.62
C ARG A 121 6.49 -8.41 -7.52
N SER A 122 7.15 -8.63 -8.65
CA SER A 122 8.62 -8.49 -8.72
C SER A 122 9.10 -7.04 -8.81
N ASP A 123 8.18 -6.10 -8.98
CA ASP A 123 8.43 -4.67 -9.12
C ASP A 123 8.46 -3.90 -7.79
N VAL A 124 8.07 -4.54 -6.67
CA VAL A 124 8.17 -3.93 -5.34
C VAL A 124 9.61 -4.01 -4.85
N PRO A 125 10.32 -2.86 -4.72
CA PRO A 125 11.70 -2.88 -4.25
C PRO A 125 11.77 -3.33 -2.78
N SER A 126 12.61 -4.34 -2.50
CA SER A 126 12.74 -4.87 -1.13
C SER A 126 13.16 -3.81 -0.10
N LEU A 127 13.97 -2.82 -0.51
CA LEU A 127 14.37 -1.73 0.37
C LEU A 127 13.22 -0.79 0.72
N ILE A 128 12.30 -0.53 -0.21
CA ILE A 128 11.08 0.25 0.08
C ILE A 128 10.18 -0.53 1.05
N PHE A 129 10.08 -1.86 0.88
CA PHE A 129 9.34 -2.69 1.83
C PHE A 129 10.01 -2.72 3.21
N LEU A 130 11.34 -2.79 3.27
CA LEU A 130 12.09 -2.67 4.54
C LEU A 130 11.86 -1.32 5.21
N TYR A 131 11.92 -0.22 4.45
CA TYR A 131 11.58 1.10 4.94
C TYR A 131 10.18 1.11 5.59
N ALA A 132 9.19 0.56 4.89
CA ALA A 132 7.81 0.49 5.38
C ALA A 132 7.68 -0.35 6.66
N LEU A 133 8.43 -1.45 6.79
CA LEU A 133 8.51 -2.26 8.01
C LEU A 133 9.08 -1.45 9.19
N LEU A 134 10.20 -0.77 8.97
CA LEU A 134 10.88 0.00 10.01
C LEU A 134 10.04 1.19 10.49
N GLU A 135 9.33 1.87 9.57
CA GLU A 135 8.39 2.96 9.92
C GLU A 135 7.17 2.42 10.69
N LYS A 136 6.53 1.38 10.18
CA LYS A 136 5.29 0.84 10.76
C LYS A 136 5.51 0.23 12.14
N PHE A 137 6.63 -0.47 12.32
CA PHE A 137 6.94 -1.24 13.52
C PHE A 137 8.15 -0.66 14.29
N SER A 138 8.33 0.65 14.23
CA SER A 138 9.44 1.36 14.88
C SER A 138 9.63 0.92 16.33
N GLY A 139 10.87 0.60 16.70
CA GLY A 139 11.25 0.17 18.04
C GLY A 139 10.94 -1.30 18.37
N ARG A 140 10.42 -2.10 17.44
CA ARG A 140 10.26 -3.55 17.63
C ARG A 140 11.49 -4.31 17.11
N ASN A 141 11.99 -5.25 17.91
CA ASN A 141 13.08 -6.13 17.50
C ASN A 141 12.60 -7.42 16.82
N SER A 142 11.31 -7.71 16.87
CA SER A 142 10.67 -8.85 16.23
C SER A 142 9.27 -8.46 15.74
N ILE A 143 8.90 -8.93 14.54
CA ILE A 143 7.61 -8.69 13.92
C ILE A 143 7.05 -10.04 13.46
N SER A 144 5.82 -10.37 13.86
CA SER A 144 5.16 -11.59 13.43
C SER A 144 4.90 -11.60 11.92
N PHE A 145 4.85 -12.77 11.30
CA PHE A 145 4.53 -12.88 9.87
C PHE A 145 3.13 -12.35 9.57
N GLU A 146 2.18 -12.50 10.49
CA GLU A 146 0.83 -11.96 10.39
C GLU A 146 0.85 -10.42 10.32
N ASP A 147 1.60 -9.75 11.20
CA ASP A 147 1.76 -8.29 11.17
C ASP A 147 2.40 -7.83 9.85
N ILE A 148 3.41 -8.58 9.36
CA ILE A 148 4.06 -8.28 8.07
C ILE A 148 3.09 -8.49 6.91
N ALA A 149 2.29 -9.55 6.95
CA ALA A 149 1.28 -9.83 5.93
C ALA A 149 0.18 -8.75 5.89
N GLU A 150 -0.19 -8.18 7.04
CA GLU A 150 -1.08 -7.01 7.07
C GLU A 150 -0.47 -5.78 6.39
N LEU A 151 0.81 -5.51 6.62
CA LEU A 151 1.51 -4.44 5.90
C LEU A 151 1.59 -4.73 4.39
N ALA A 152 1.81 -5.99 4.02
CA ALA A 152 1.91 -6.43 2.63
C ALA A 152 0.63 -6.19 1.81
N LEU A 153 -0.54 -6.07 2.45
CA LEU A 153 -1.80 -5.69 1.79
C LEU A 153 -1.69 -4.33 1.08
N ILE A 154 -0.96 -3.38 1.66
CA ILE A 154 -0.75 -2.05 1.06
C ILE A 154 -0.11 -2.18 -0.33
N PHE A 155 0.80 -3.14 -0.49
CA PHE A 155 1.56 -3.40 -1.71
C PHE A 155 0.88 -4.46 -2.61
N CYS A 156 -0.29 -4.99 -2.24
CA CYS A 156 -0.95 -6.12 -2.90
C CYS A 156 -0.02 -7.33 -3.09
N LEU A 157 0.83 -7.62 -2.10
CA LEU A 157 1.73 -8.78 -2.13
C LEU A 157 0.99 -10.07 -1.78
N THR A 158 1.27 -11.13 -2.54
CA THR A 158 0.93 -12.49 -2.11
C THR A 158 1.88 -12.96 -1.02
N ASN A 159 1.52 -14.03 -0.30
CA ASN A 159 2.45 -14.64 0.67
C ASN A 159 3.76 -15.09 0.04
N ASN A 160 3.74 -15.54 -1.22
CA ASN A 160 4.95 -15.94 -1.93
C ASN A 160 5.83 -14.73 -2.27
N ASP A 161 5.24 -13.63 -2.77
CA ASP A 161 5.99 -12.40 -3.03
C ASP A 161 6.61 -11.86 -1.73
N LEU A 162 5.84 -11.89 -0.64
CA LEU A 162 6.30 -11.47 0.69
C LEU A 162 7.50 -12.30 1.17
N LEU A 163 7.43 -13.63 1.07
CA LEU A 163 8.54 -14.51 1.45
C LEU A 163 9.78 -14.27 0.58
N ASN A 164 9.61 -14.01 -0.73
CA ASN A 164 10.72 -13.67 -1.61
C ASN A 164 11.40 -12.36 -1.19
N ILE A 165 10.61 -11.33 -0.84
CA ILE A 165 11.14 -10.06 -0.33
C ILE A 165 11.88 -10.28 1.00
N ILE A 166 11.28 -11.02 1.94
CA ILE A 166 11.91 -11.31 3.24
C ILE A 166 13.23 -12.05 3.05
N ASN A 167 13.29 -13.09 2.23
CA ASN A 167 14.51 -13.83 1.95
C ASN A 167 15.58 -12.91 1.34
N HIS A 168 15.20 -12.09 0.36
CA HIS A 168 16.12 -11.12 -0.23
C HIS A 168 16.66 -10.11 0.80
N LEU A 169 15.84 -9.65 1.73
CA LEU A 169 16.29 -8.78 2.83
C LEU A 169 17.25 -9.49 3.79
N CYS A 170 17.02 -10.76 4.10
CA CYS A 170 17.96 -11.57 4.89
C CYS A 170 19.31 -11.78 4.16
N ASP A 171 19.28 -11.89 2.82
CA ASP A 171 20.51 -11.99 2.02
C ASP A 171 21.27 -10.65 1.95
N LEU A 172 20.57 -9.53 1.89
CA LEU A 172 21.17 -8.18 1.89
C LEU A 172 21.73 -7.77 3.26
N TYR A 173 21.08 -8.18 4.34
CA TYR A 173 21.40 -7.82 5.71
C TYR A 173 21.58 -9.07 6.61
N PRO A 174 22.53 -9.96 6.30
CA PRO A 174 22.61 -11.28 6.94
C PRO A 174 22.99 -11.25 8.43
N THR A 175 23.55 -10.15 8.90
CA THR A 175 23.91 -9.95 10.31
C THR A 175 22.83 -9.21 11.10
N GLU A 176 22.01 -8.42 10.43
CA GLU A 176 21.01 -7.55 11.03
C GLU A 176 19.60 -8.14 10.99
N ILE A 177 19.25 -8.89 9.92
CA ILE A 177 17.90 -9.39 9.69
C ILE A 177 17.92 -10.91 9.64
N VAL A 178 17.02 -11.53 10.39
CA VAL A 178 16.83 -12.99 10.37
C VAL A 178 15.34 -13.33 10.34
N PHE A 179 14.96 -14.18 9.40
CA PHE A 179 13.63 -14.78 9.39
C PHE A 179 13.65 -16.14 10.08
N SER A 180 12.84 -16.29 11.11
CA SER A 180 12.68 -17.53 11.87
C SER A 180 11.35 -18.21 11.49
N ASP A 181 11.39 -19.51 11.20
CA ASP A 181 10.22 -20.38 11.02
C ASP A 181 10.44 -21.63 11.90
N VAL A 182 10.24 -21.48 13.19
CA VAL A 182 10.49 -22.52 14.19
C VAL A 182 9.19 -22.87 14.90
N ALA A 183 8.85 -24.15 14.93
CA ALA A 183 7.67 -24.69 15.60
C ALA A 183 6.34 -24.03 15.16
N GLY A 184 6.26 -23.58 13.90
CA GLY A 184 5.08 -22.92 13.35
C GLY A 184 4.97 -21.42 13.68
N ILE A 185 5.96 -20.86 14.40
CA ILE A 185 6.05 -19.43 14.67
C ILE A 185 6.95 -18.81 13.59
N LYS A 186 6.37 -17.93 12.78
CA LYS A 186 7.09 -17.19 11.75
C LYS A 186 7.25 -15.75 12.18
N GLU A 187 8.50 -15.28 12.24
CA GLU A 187 8.81 -13.92 12.63
C GLU A 187 10.07 -13.40 11.95
N LEU A 188 10.08 -12.08 11.69
CA LEU A 188 11.26 -11.34 11.24
C LEU A 188 11.90 -10.67 12.45
N GLN A 189 13.18 -10.98 12.70
CA GLN A 189 13.93 -10.46 13.83
C GLN A 189 15.00 -9.48 13.37
N PHE A 190 15.10 -8.34 14.04
CA PHE A 190 16.15 -7.34 13.86
C PHE A 190 17.18 -7.50 14.98
N ARG A 191 18.40 -7.94 14.63
CA ARG A 191 19.50 -8.16 15.56
C ARG A 191 20.31 -6.89 15.83
N ALA A 192 20.16 -5.88 14.96
CA ALA A 192 20.76 -4.57 15.11
C ALA A 192 19.70 -3.49 14.82
N THR A 193 19.92 -2.30 15.35
CA THR A 193 19.06 -1.15 15.05
C THR A 193 19.33 -0.69 13.62
N LEU A 194 18.34 -0.86 12.76
CA LEU A 194 18.32 -0.29 11.41
C LEU A 194 17.52 1.00 11.45
N ASN A 195 18.04 2.06 10.83
CA ASN A 195 17.32 3.31 10.66
C ASN A 195 16.61 3.28 9.30
N SER A 196 15.33 3.61 9.28
CA SER A 196 14.50 3.62 8.07
C SER A 196 15.08 4.52 6.96
N ILE A 197 15.66 5.66 7.32
CA ILE A 197 16.25 6.61 6.34
C ILE A 197 17.52 6.03 5.70
N ASP A 198 18.29 5.21 6.41
CA ASP A 198 19.57 4.69 5.93
C ASP A 198 19.39 3.53 4.92
N VAL A 199 18.19 2.99 4.79
CA VAL A 199 17.87 1.90 3.84
C VAL A 199 17.33 2.39 2.50
N LEU A 200 17.03 3.68 2.37
CA LEU A 200 16.61 4.36 1.13
C LEU A 200 17.81 4.97 0.40
#